data_de452a9032a4b96cafee20f99baa895a
#
_entry.id   de452a9032a4b96cafee20f99baa895a
#
_cell.length_a   1.000
_cell.length_b   1.000
_cell.length_c   1.000
_cell.angle_alpha   90.00
_cell.angle_beta   90.00
_cell.angle_gamma   90.00
#
_symmetry.space_group_name_H-M   'P 1'
#
loop_
_entity.id
_entity.type
_entity.pdbx_description
1 polymer ?
#
loop_
_entity_poly.entity_id
_entity_poly.type
_entity_poly.pdbx_seq_one_letter_code
_entity_poly.pdbx_strand_id
1 'polypeptide(L)'
;EVWCDGMEVTQFTYFQQVGGFDCSPVSGEITYGLERLAMYVQGVDNGFDIGYNRTDPQHADYMTWGDVYHQNEVEQSGFNFEHATTDVLFRHFKEAEEQCQVLLAAKVNRDPAHPDWPHVRPAYEHCIKASHAFNLLDARGVISVTERQAYIGRVRALAKACAEAWLKSPQGRSAGAGLGGVAR
;
A
#
# COMPACT_ATOMS: atom_id res chain seq x y z
N GLU A 1 15.85 9.46 -4.96
CA GLU A 1 16.27 8.13 -5.39
C GLU A 1 17.80 8.03 -5.40
N VAL A 2 18.33 6.85 -5.11
CA VAL A 2 19.75 6.51 -5.29
C VAL A 2 19.83 5.50 -6.42
N TRP A 3 20.67 5.78 -7.40
CA TRP A 3 20.86 4.98 -8.60
C TRP A 3 22.26 4.39 -8.64
N CYS A 4 22.37 3.13 -9.06
CA CYS A 4 23.63 2.46 -9.33
C CYS A 4 23.58 1.96 -10.78
N ASP A 5 24.52 2.41 -11.62
CA ASP A 5 24.64 2.04 -13.04
C ASP A 5 23.30 2.05 -13.83
N GLY A 6 22.45 3.04 -13.57
CA GLY A 6 21.15 3.18 -14.24
C GLY A 6 20.00 2.40 -13.63
N MET A 7 20.21 1.70 -12.50
CA MET A 7 19.16 1.04 -11.74
C MET A 7 18.94 1.76 -10.40
N GLU A 8 17.69 2.12 -10.09
CA GLU A 8 17.30 2.65 -8.79
C GLU A 8 17.44 1.55 -7.73
N VAL A 9 18.24 1.81 -6.69
CA VAL A 9 18.48 0.86 -5.60
C VAL A 9 17.88 1.30 -4.27
N THR A 10 17.56 2.61 -4.13
CA THR A 10 16.98 3.18 -2.91
C THR A 10 16.09 4.35 -3.26
N GLN A 11 14.93 4.41 -2.64
CA GLN A 11 14.00 5.54 -2.74
C GLN A 11 13.96 6.29 -1.41
N PHE A 12 13.86 7.63 -1.50
CA PHE A 12 13.65 8.49 -0.34
C PHE A 12 12.37 9.31 -0.54
N THR A 13 11.51 9.31 0.46
CA THR A 13 10.22 10.01 0.42
C THR A 13 10.05 10.92 1.62
N TYR A 14 9.62 12.17 1.39
CA TYR A 14 9.09 13.05 2.42
C TYR A 14 7.57 12.96 2.47
N PHE A 15 7.02 12.61 3.62
CA PHE A 15 5.57 12.66 3.86
C PHE A 15 5.18 14.05 4.36
N GLN A 16 4.93 14.96 3.42
CA GLN A 16 4.48 16.32 3.74
C GLN A 16 2.99 16.36 4.03
N GLN A 17 2.22 15.50 3.34
CA GLN A 17 0.77 15.38 3.51
C GLN A 17 0.33 13.92 3.45
N VAL A 18 -0.68 13.57 4.26
CA VAL A 18 -1.38 12.27 4.20
C VAL A 18 -2.88 12.53 4.19
N GLY A 19 -3.58 12.00 3.18
CA GLY A 19 -5.02 12.21 3.02
C GLY A 19 -5.43 13.67 2.83
N GLY A 20 -4.52 14.55 2.41
CA GLY A 20 -4.74 15.99 2.27
C GLY A 20 -4.53 16.79 3.55
N PHE A 21 -4.00 16.17 4.62
CA PHE A 21 -3.63 16.84 5.87
C PHE A 21 -2.12 17.00 5.96
N ASP A 22 -1.65 18.18 6.35
CA ASP A 22 -0.23 18.46 6.54
C ASP A 22 0.33 17.65 7.70
N CYS A 23 1.51 17.05 7.50
CA CYS A 23 2.23 16.30 8.51
C CYS A 23 3.15 17.22 9.31
N SER A 24 3.11 17.11 10.64
CA SER A 24 4.00 17.83 11.55
C SER A 24 4.46 16.87 12.68
N PRO A 25 5.76 16.51 12.72
CA PRO A 25 6.81 16.85 11.77
C PRO A 25 6.63 16.15 10.42
N VAL A 26 7.27 16.68 9.37
CA VAL A 26 7.41 15.97 8.10
C VAL A 26 8.29 14.76 8.33
N SER A 27 7.79 13.57 8.03
CA SER A 27 8.55 12.32 8.16
C SER A 27 9.33 12.01 6.89
N GLY A 28 10.55 11.53 7.05
CA GLY A 28 11.34 10.95 5.97
C GLY A 28 11.27 9.43 6.00
N GLU A 29 11.23 8.82 4.84
CA GLU A 29 11.29 7.37 4.65
C GLU A 29 12.42 7.04 3.69
N ILE A 30 13.14 5.95 3.98
CA ILE A 30 14.12 5.36 3.06
C ILE A 30 13.66 3.94 2.77
N THR A 31 13.47 3.63 1.48
CA THR A 31 13.09 2.30 1.01
C THR A 31 14.23 1.70 0.21
N TYR A 32 14.84 0.65 0.72
CA TYR A 32 15.90 -0.09 0.03
C TYR A 32 15.30 -1.14 -0.90
N GLY A 33 15.73 -1.16 -2.16
CA GLY A 33 15.43 -2.25 -3.11
C GLY A 33 16.34 -3.44 -2.82
N LEU A 34 15.97 -4.30 -1.87
CA LEU A 34 16.84 -5.38 -1.40
C LEU A 34 17.21 -6.36 -2.50
N GLU A 35 16.29 -6.71 -3.38
CA GLU A 35 16.55 -7.57 -4.54
C GLU A 35 17.54 -6.92 -5.51
N ARG A 36 17.37 -5.63 -5.79
CA ARG A 36 18.29 -4.88 -6.67
C ARG A 36 19.69 -4.76 -6.07
N LEU A 37 19.78 -4.50 -4.78
CA LEU A 37 21.08 -4.52 -4.06
C LEU A 37 21.71 -5.91 -4.07
N ALA A 38 20.91 -6.98 -3.88
CA ALA A 38 21.39 -8.35 -3.93
C ALA A 38 21.92 -8.73 -5.32
N MET A 39 21.27 -8.26 -6.40
CA MET A 39 21.77 -8.45 -7.77
C MET A 39 23.19 -7.90 -7.91
N TYR A 40 23.44 -6.67 -7.45
CA TYR A 40 24.79 -6.07 -7.50
C TYR A 40 25.80 -6.82 -6.64
N VAL A 41 25.42 -7.16 -5.40
CA VAL A 41 26.31 -7.87 -4.47
C VAL A 41 26.68 -9.26 -4.99
N GLN A 42 25.74 -9.96 -5.62
CA GLN A 42 25.94 -11.30 -6.16
C GLN A 42 26.42 -11.32 -7.62
N GLY A 43 26.41 -10.18 -8.31
CA GLY A 43 26.84 -10.07 -9.70
C GLY A 43 25.92 -10.80 -10.68
N VAL A 44 24.60 -10.76 -10.45
CA VAL A 44 23.57 -11.33 -11.33
C VAL A 44 22.77 -10.24 -12.00
N ASP A 45 22.37 -10.48 -13.26
CA ASP A 45 21.64 -9.50 -14.06
C ASP A 45 20.12 -9.68 -14.03
N ASN A 46 19.65 -10.79 -13.48
CA ASN A 46 18.23 -11.11 -13.37
C ASN A 46 17.88 -11.37 -11.90
N GLY A 47 16.83 -10.73 -11.39
CA GLY A 47 16.38 -10.90 -10.01
C GLY A 47 16.02 -12.34 -9.64
N PHE A 48 15.55 -13.15 -10.61
CA PHE A 48 15.26 -14.56 -10.36
C PHE A 48 16.50 -15.44 -10.19
N ASP A 49 17.68 -14.95 -10.57
CA ASP A 49 18.95 -15.67 -10.41
C ASP A 49 19.64 -15.35 -9.08
N ILE A 50 19.08 -14.49 -8.25
CA ILE A 50 19.60 -14.21 -6.90
C ILE A 50 19.59 -15.50 -6.08
N GLY A 51 20.73 -15.85 -5.48
CA GLY A 51 20.82 -16.93 -4.51
C GLY A 51 19.99 -16.60 -3.26
N TYR A 52 18.94 -17.40 -3.02
CA TYR A 52 17.97 -17.14 -1.95
C TYR A 52 18.48 -17.55 -0.58
N ASN A 53 19.01 -18.78 -0.47
CA ASN A 53 19.49 -19.35 0.79
C ASN A 53 21.02 -19.37 0.91
N ARG A 54 21.73 -19.26 -0.20
CA ARG A 54 23.20 -19.32 -0.29
C ARG A 54 23.70 -18.47 -1.46
N THR A 55 24.97 -18.12 -1.42
CA THR A 55 25.63 -17.37 -2.51
C THR A 55 26.50 -18.26 -3.40
N ASP A 56 26.80 -19.50 -2.99
CA ASP A 56 27.58 -20.45 -3.77
C ASP A 56 26.67 -21.36 -4.63
N PRO A 57 26.62 -21.15 -5.96
CA PRO A 57 25.79 -21.96 -6.85
C PRO A 57 26.19 -23.44 -6.93
N GLN A 58 27.39 -23.80 -6.46
CA GLN A 58 27.88 -25.19 -6.47
C GLN A 58 27.42 -25.99 -5.23
N HIS A 59 26.81 -25.32 -4.27
CA HIS A 59 26.31 -25.99 -3.07
C HIS A 59 25.09 -26.86 -3.39
N ALA A 60 25.03 -28.08 -2.84
CA ALA A 60 23.97 -29.03 -3.11
C ALA A 60 22.55 -28.52 -2.77
N ASP A 61 22.44 -27.64 -1.78
CA ASP A 61 21.16 -27.05 -1.34
C ASP A 61 20.94 -25.63 -1.92
N TYR A 62 21.69 -25.25 -2.96
CA TYR A 62 21.51 -23.91 -3.55
C TYR A 62 20.13 -23.77 -4.17
N MET A 63 19.47 -22.66 -3.83
CA MET A 63 18.16 -22.26 -4.37
C MET A 63 18.23 -20.80 -4.81
N THR A 64 17.62 -20.50 -5.92
CA THR A 64 17.46 -19.13 -6.40
C THR A 64 16.17 -18.50 -5.90
N TRP A 65 16.07 -17.17 -5.99
CA TRP A 65 14.82 -16.45 -5.83
C TRP A 65 13.73 -16.97 -6.79
N GLY A 66 14.15 -17.33 -8.01
CA GLY A 66 13.26 -17.90 -9.02
C GLY A 66 12.67 -19.24 -8.61
N ASP A 67 13.46 -20.12 -8.00
CA ASP A 67 12.95 -21.42 -7.53
C ASP A 67 11.84 -21.27 -6.49
N VAL A 68 11.88 -20.20 -5.69
CA VAL A 68 10.89 -19.93 -4.63
C VAL A 68 9.69 -19.13 -5.12
N TYR A 69 9.90 -18.08 -5.93
CA TYR A 69 8.88 -17.06 -6.19
C TYR A 69 8.42 -16.92 -7.64
N HIS A 70 9.18 -17.42 -8.62
CA HIS A 70 8.87 -17.17 -10.04
C HIS A 70 7.48 -17.70 -10.43
N GLN A 71 7.13 -18.92 -10.03
CA GLN A 71 5.83 -19.50 -10.37
C GLN A 71 4.67 -18.71 -9.74
N ASN A 72 4.83 -18.27 -8.49
CA ASN A 72 3.82 -17.41 -7.83
C ASN A 72 3.63 -16.10 -8.59
N GLU A 73 4.71 -15.49 -9.05
CA GLU A 73 4.62 -14.24 -9.82
C GLU A 73 3.94 -14.44 -11.18
N VAL A 74 4.23 -15.53 -11.87
CA VAL A 74 3.56 -15.89 -13.12
C VAL A 74 2.04 -16.04 -12.92
N GLU A 75 1.64 -16.77 -11.89
CA GLU A 75 0.22 -17.00 -11.58
C GLU A 75 -0.50 -15.72 -11.14
N GLN A 76 0.10 -14.91 -10.27
CA GLN A 76 -0.47 -13.64 -9.82
C GLN A 76 -0.56 -12.63 -10.97
N SER A 77 0.46 -12.55 -11.84
CA SER A 77 0.42 -11.69 -13.02
C SER A 77 -0.65 -12.15 -14.01
N GLY A 78 -0.75 -13.46 -14.27
CA GLY A 78 -1.81 -14.03 -15.09
C GLY A 78 -3.20 -13.73 -14.53
N PHE A 79 -3.40 -13.87 -13.22
CA PHE A 79 -4.64 -13.47 -12.58
C PHE A 79 -4.93 -11.97 -12.76
N ASN A 80 -3.97 -11.10 -12.46
CA ASN A 80 -4.16 -9.65 -12.48
C ASN A 80 -4.47 -9.12 -13.87
N PHE A 81 -3.76 -9.59 -14.90
CA PHE A 81 -3.81 -9.01 -16.23
C PHE A 81 -4.72 -9.77 -17.21
N GLU A 82 -5.04 -11.05 -16.94
CA GLU A 82 -5.73 -11.89 -17.91
C GLU A 82 -7.00 -12.56 -17.37
N HIS A 83 -6.95 -13.11 -16.16
CA HIS A 83 -7.98 -14.07 -15.72
C HIS A 83 -8.96 -13.52 -14.67
N ALA A 84 -8.64 -12.43 -13.96
CA ALA A 84 -9.55 -11.86 -12.97
C ALA A 84 -10.90 -11.49 -13.60
N THR A 85 -11.99 -11.97 -13.01
CA THR A 85 -13.35 -11.69 -13.49
C THR A 85 -13.71 -10.24 -13.18
N THR A 86 -13.87 -9.41 -14.19
CA THR A 86 -14.07 -7.96 -14.05
C THR A 86 -15.34 -7.60 -13.29
N ASP A 87 -16.46 -8.31 -13.51
CA ASP A 87 -17.71 -8.08 -12.77
C ASP A 87 -17.56 -8.31 -11.27
N VAL A 88 -16.74 -9.30 -10.90
CA VAL A 88 -16.40 -9.57 -9.49
C VAL A 88 -15.58 -8.40 -8.93
N LEU A 89 -14.62 -7.88 -9.68
CA LEU A 89 -13.79 -6.74 -9.26
C LEU A 89 -14.61 -5.46 -9.08
N PHE A 90 -15.56 -5.17 -9.99
CA PHE A 90 -16.50 -4.04 -9.82
C PHE A 90 -17.32 -4.18 -8.54
N ARG A 91 -17.83 -5.38 -8.26
CA ARG A 91 -18.59 -5.66 -7.04
C ARG A 91 -17.71 -5.51 -5.79
N HIS A 92 -16.49 -6.07 -5.79
CA HIS A 92 -15.54 -5.94 -4.69
C HIS A 92 -15.18 -4.49 -4.40
N PHE A 93 -14.98 -3.67 -5.44
CA PHE A 93 -14.74 -2.25 -5.26
C PHE A 93 -15.92 -1.59 -4.52
N LYS A 94 -17.14 -1.80 -5.01
CA LYS A 94 -18.35 -1.23 -4.44
C LYS A 94 -18.57 -1.67 -2.99
N GLU A 95 -18.46 -2.96 -2.72
CA GLU A 95 -18.62 -3.53 -1.39
C GLU A 95 -17.57 -2.97 -0.41
N ALA A 96 -16.32 -2.85 -0.84
CA ALA A 96 -15.25 -2.28 -0.02
C ALA A 96 -15.48 -0.78 0.26
N GLU A 97 -15.89 -0.01 -0.73
CA GLU A 97 -16.24 1.40 -0.55
C GLU A 97 -17.39 1.57 0.44
N GLU A 98 -18.49 0.82 0.27
CA GLU A 98 -19.65 0.84 1.17
C GLU A 98 -19.27 0.45 2.60
N GLN A 99 -18.48 -0.60 2.78
CA GLN A 99 -18.04 -1.03 4.11
C GLN A 99 -17.13 0.00 4.78
N CYS A 100 -16.24 0.63 4.04
CA CYS A 100 -15.42 1.72 4.56
C CYS A 100 -16.31 2.87 5.10
N GLN A 101 -17.30 3.28 4.33
CA GLN A 101 -18.23 4.36 4.71
C GLN A 101 -19.07 3.98 5.92
N VAL A 102 -19.63 2.76 5.97
CA VAL A 102 -20.41 2.24 7.10
C VAL A 102 -19.59 2.24 8.39
N LEU A 103 -18.35 1.78 8.33
CA LEU A 103 -17.47 1.71 9.50
C LEU A 103 -17.07 3.09 10.01
N LEU A 104 -16.88 4.07 9.11
CA LEU A 104 -16.61 5.46 9.49
C LEU A 104 -17.84 6.17 10.08
N ALA A 105 -19.04 5.78 9.65
CA ALA A 105 -20.29 6.32 10.19
C ALA A 105 -20.74 5.63 11.48
N ALA A 106 -20.22 4.45 11.78
CA ALA A 106 -20.63 3.66 12.93
C ALA A 106 -20.14 4.29 14.25
N LYS A 107 -21.08 4.59 15.13
CA LYS A 107 -20.81 5.05 16.50
C LYS A 107 -20.79 3.84 17.45
N VAL A 108 -19.80 2.96 17.31
CA VAL A 108 -19.77 1.65 17.98
C VAL A 108 -18.67 1.55 19.02
N ASN A 109 -18.18 2.64 19.51
CA ASN A 109 -17.17 2.56 20.55
C ASN A 109 -17.81 2.21 21.91
N ARG A 110 -17.32 1.12 22.51
CA ARG A 110 -17.71 0.72 23.87
C ARG A 110 -16.97 1.49 24.96
N ASP A 111 -16.04 2.38 24.57
CA ASP A 111 -15.38 3.27 25.52
C ASP A 111 -16.30 4.43 25.88
N PRO A 112 -16.78 4.52 27.14
CA PRO A 112 -17.66 5.62 27.56
C PRO A 112 -17.03 7.01 27.44
N ALA A 113 -15.69 7.09 27.45
CA ALA A 113 -14.97 8.34 27.28
C ALA A 113 -14.95 8.85 25.82
N HIS A 114 -15.23 7.95 24.86
CA HIS A 114 -15.16 8.24 23.43
C HIS A 114 -16.30 7.56 22.65
N PRO A 115 -17.57 7.84 22.97
CA PRO A 115 -18.72 7.10 22.44
C PRO A 115 -18.92 7.27 20.93
N ASP A 116 -18.38 8.32 20.34
CA ASP A 116 -18.54 8.67 18.92
C ASP A 116 -17.34 8.29 18.05
N TRP A 117 -16.44 7.49 18.56
CA TRP A 117 -15.24 7.11 17.82
C TRP A 117 -15.53 5.97 16.82
N PRO A 118 -15.31 6.19 15.49
CA PRO A 118 -15.57 5.18 14.48
C PRO A 118 -14.48 4.10 14.42
N HIS A 119 -14.78 3.01 13.74
CA HIS A 119 -13.83 1.93 13.48
C HIS A 119 -12.84 2.26 12.36
N VAL A 120 -11.91 3.18 12.62
CA VAL A 120 -11.01 3.74 11.60
C VAL A 120 -10.09 2.70 10.98
N ARG A 121 -9.49 1.80 11.77
CA ARG A 121 -8.54 0.79 11.24
C ARG A 121 -9.22 -0.18 10.27
N PRO A 122 -10.32 -0.87 10.62
CA PRO A 122 -11.03 -1.72 9.67
C PRO A 122 -11.61 -0.92 8.49
N ALA A 123 -12.02 0.33 8.68
CA ALA A 123 -12.43 1.18 7.56
C ALA A 123 -11.28 1.42 6.57
N TYR A 124 -10.08 1.68 7.07
CA TYR A 124 -8.90 1.86 6.23
C TYR A 124 -8.49 0.58 5.49
N GLU A 125 -8.64 -0.60 6.10
CA GLU A 125 -8.45 -1.87 5.39
C GLU A 125 -9.39 -2.00 4.18
N HIS A 126 -10.64 -1.57 4.31
CA HIS A 126 -11.58 -1.54 3.19
C HIS A 126 -11.24 -0.47 2.16
N CYS A 127 -10.68 0.67 2.56
CA CYS A 127 -10.13 1.65 1.63
C CYS A 127 -9.00 1.05 0.77
N ILE A 128 -8.08 0.28 1.38
CA ILE A 128 -7.00 -0.42 0.67
C ILE A 128 -7.56 -1.48 -0.29
N LYS A 129 -8.58 -2.24 0.12
CA LYS A 129 -9.26 -3.23 -0.73
C LYS A 129 -9.93 -2.57 -1.94
N ALA A 130 -10.59 -1.42 -1.76
CA ALA A 130 -11.16 -0.65 -2.85
C ALA A 130 -10.08 -0.17 -3.82
N SER A 131 -8.97 0.37 -3.31
CA SER A 131 -7.81 0.77 -4.12
C SER A 131 -7.24 -0.40 -4.93
N HIS A 132 -7.09 -1.56 -4.31
CA HIS A 132 -6.60 -2.77 -4.99
C HIS A 132 -7.56 -3.23 -6.11
N ALA A 133 -8.85 -3.32 -5.83
CA ALA A 133 -9.85 -3.69 -6.84
C ALA A 133 -9.85 -2.71 -8.03
N PHE A 134 -9.71 -1.40 -7.78
CA PHE A 134 -9.55 -0.39 -8.82
C PHE A 134 -8.29 -0.62 -9.65
N ASN A 135 -7.14 -0.90 -9.02
CA ASN A 135 -5.89 -1.16 -9.74
C ASN A 135 -6.01 -2.36 -10.67
N LEU A 136 -6.69 -3.42 -10.24
CA LEU A 136 -6.95 -4.59 -11.11
C LEU A 136 -7.87 -4.24 -12.28
N LEU A 137 -8.93 -3.47 -12.07
CA LEU A 137 -9.83 -3.00 -13.13
C LEU A 137 -9.10 -2.11 -14.15
N ASP A 138 -8.22 -1.22 -13.66
CA ASP A 138 -7.37 -0.36 -14.51
C ASP A 138 -6.39 -1.21 -15.34
N ALA A 139 -5.72 -2.18 -14.71
CA ALA A 139 -4.81 -3.12 -15.37
C ALA A 139 -5.50 -3.99 -16.44
N ARG A 140 -6.77 -4.35 -16.21
CA ARG A 140 -7.61 -5.09 -17.17
C ARG A 140 -8.12 -4.22 -18.33
N GLY A 141 -7.87 -2.90 -18.30
CA GLY A 141 -8.31 -1.98 -19.35
C GLY A 141 -9.83 -1.83 -19.50
N VAL A 142 -10.61 -2.19 -18.46
CA VAL A 142 -12.08 -2.15 -18.50
C VAL A 142 -12.66 -0.84 -17.98
N ILE A 143 -11.82 0.12 -17.63
CA ILE A 143 -12.19 1.45 -17.15
C ILE A 143 -11.74 2.48 -18.18
N SER A 144 -12.64 3.34 -18.63
CA SER A 144 -12.30 4.46 -19.51
C SER A 144 -11.46 5.51 -18.80
N VAL A 145 -10.76 6.36 -19.56
CA VAL A 145 -9.93 7.45 -19.01
C VAL A 145 -10.74 8.38 -18.09
N THR A 146 -11.97 8.67 -18.45
CA THR A 146 -12.87 9.53 -17.65
C THR A 146 -13.28 8.83 -16.35
N GLU A 147 -13.67 7.58 -16.42
CA GLU A 147 -14.04 6.77 -15.25
C GLU A 147 -12.86 6.57 -14.31
N ARG A 148 -11.65 6.40 -14.86
CA ARG A 148 -10.40 6.28 -14.08
C ARG A 148 -10.23 7.45 -13.11
N GLN A 149 -10.46 8.67 -13.56
CA GLN A 149 -10.38 9.85 -12.70
C GLN A 149 -11.45 9.84 -11.59
N ALA A 150 -12.66 9.38 -11.92
CA ALA A 150 -13.73 9.23 -10.93
C ALA A 150 -13.38 8.18 -9.86
N TYR A 151 -12.84 7.02 -10.25
CA TYR A 151 -12.40 5.99 -9.30
C TYR A 151 -11.27 6.48 -8.40
N ILE A 152 -10.25 7.17 -8.96
CA ILE A 152 -9.17 7.79 -8.19
C ILE A 152 -9.75 8.78 -7.16
N GLY A 153 -10.71 9.61 -7.58
CA GLY A 153 -11.39 10.56 -6.69
C GLY A 153 -12.12 9.86 -5.54
N ARG A 154 -12.81 8.75 -5.81
CA ARG A 154 -13.51 7.94 -4.79
C ARG A 154 -12.52 7.35 -3.78
N VAL A 155 -11.45 6.70 -4.23
CA VAL A 155 -10.42 6.14 -3.34
C VAL A 155 -9.75 7.23 -2.49
N ARG A 156 -9.42 8.38 -3.09
CA ARG A 156 -8.86 9.53 -2.36
C ARG A 156 -9.83 10.07 -1.30
N ALA A 157 -11.13 10.10 -1.59
CA ALA A 157 -12.15 10.52 -0.63
C ALA A 157 -12.24 9.56 0.56
N LEU A 158 -12.17 8.25 0.34
CA LEU A 158 -12.11 7.25 1.41
C LEU A 158 -10.86 7.42 2.28
N ALA A 159 -9.69 7.54 1.65
CA ALA A 159 -8.43 7.73 2.37
C ALA A 159 -8.45 9.00 3.22
N LYS A 160 -8.96 10.12 2.66
CA LYS A 160 -9.13 11.38 3.40
C LYS A 160 -10.06 11.22 4.58
N ALA A 161 -11.21 10.57 4.40
CA ALA A 161 -12.17 10.33 5.48
C ALA A 161 -11.58 9.46 6.60
N CYS A 162 -10.80 8.43 6.27
CA CYS A 162 -10.06 7.62 7.24
C CYS A 162 -9.02 8.45 8.01
N ALA A 163 -8.24 9.27 7.32
CA ALA A 163 -7.24 10.14 7.94
C ALA A 163 -7.90 11.17 8.89
N GLU A 164 -9.00 11.80 8.45
CA GLU A 164 -9.77 12.73 9.28
C GLU A 164 -10.32 12.06 10.54
N ALA A 165 -10.89 10.87 10.40
CA ALA A 165 -11.40 10.10 11.53
C ALA A 165 -10.28 9.67 12.49
N TRP A 166 -9.10 9.32 11.95
CA TRP A 166 -7.92 9.02 12.76
C TRP A 166 -7.47 10.21 13.58
N LEU A 167 -7.37 11.39 13.00
CA LEU A 167 -6.97 12.62 13.71
C LEU A 167 -7.92 12.97 14.84
N LYS A 168 -9.20 12.62 14.73
CA LYS A 168 -10.22 12.81 15.80
C LYS A 168 -10.15 11.73 16.87
N SER A 169 -9.44 10.63 16.64
CA SER A 169 -9.29 9.53 17.60
C SER A 169 -8.40 9.94 18.79
N PRO A 170 -8.50 9.26 19.94
CA PRO A 170 -7.61 9.50 21.08
C PRO A 170 -6.13 9.34 20.73
N GLN A 171 -5.78 8.32 19.93
CA GLN A 171 -4.41 8.09 19.47
C GLN A 171 -3.93 9.19 18.53
N GLY A 172 -4.76 9.62 17.58
CA GLY A 172 -4.43 10.72 16.69
C GLY A 172 -4.23 12.05 17.41
N ARG A 173 -5.07 12.32 18.41
CA ARG A 173 -4.93 13.53 19.28
C ARG A 173 -3.68 13.46 20.14
N SER A 174 -3.36 12.31 20.71
CA SER A 174 -2.15 12.12 21.52
C SER A 174 -0.89 12.27 20.68
N ALA A 175 -0.88 11.75 19.46
CA ALA A 175 0.22 11.94 18.53
C ALA A 175 0.41 13.42 18.15
N GLY A 176 -0.67 14.16 17.90
CA GLY A 176 -0.62 15.60 17.64
C GLY A 176 -0.19 16.44 18.85
N ALA A 177 -0.60 16.08 20.05
CA ALA A 177 -0.24 16.80 21.28
C ALA A 177 1.23 16.59 21.68
N GLY A 178 1.80 15.40 21.42
CA GLY A 178 3.22 15.11 21.70
C GLY A 178 4.19 15.85 20.78
N LEU A 179 3.73 16.31 19.62
CA LEU A 179 4.54 17.03 18.62
C LEU A 179 4.43 18.57 18.76
N GLY A 180 3.41 19.07 19.47
CA GLY A 180 3.23 20.51 19.73
C GLY A 180 4.20 21.11 20.74
N GLY A 181 5.05 20.31 21.38
CA GLY A 181 6.03 20.74 22.38
C GLY A 181 7.42 21.15 21.84
N VAL A 182 7.67 21.03 20.54
CA VAL A 182 9.00 21.29 19.93
C VAL A 182 9.02 22.54 19.02
N ALA A 183 7.91 23.25 18.91
CA ALA A 183 7.88 24.52 18.17
C ALA A 183 8.02 25.70 19.15
N ARG A 184 9.24 25.97 19.64
CA ARG A 184 9.74 27.31 20.07
C ARG A 184 11.23 27.40 19.86
#